data_d32133f2d11769514c2a7014619d459d
#
_entry.id   d32133f2d11769514c2a7014619d459d
#
_cell.length_a   1.000
_cell.length_b   1.000
_cell.length_c   1.000
_cell.angle_alpha   90.00
_cell.angle_beta   90.00
_cell.angle_gamma   90.00
#
_symmetry.space_group_name_H-M   'P 1'
#
loop_
_entity.id
_entity.type
_entity.pdbx_description
1 polymer ?
#
loop_
_entity_poly.entity_id
_entity_poly.type
_entity_poly.pdbx_seq_one_letter_code
_entity_poly.pdbx_strand_id
1 'polypeptide(L)'
;AYFPEMVFGASACGRMMHEDIKALENVVIPAWDRGVELMKKAVELAPVCRKATAEKSLGVGMFFRAMLRSTLHNKKWFILNRRLEIENNFVIANQIMDDMLKIIEQEMKNVREVIPIAENDSVLGWEPRMDYQGGTWHLYWKIRQLENLRDNTLQVYRQTLSENVPFSRERTR
;
A
#
# COMPACT_ATOMS: atom_id res chain seq x y z
N ALA A 1 -12.14 -5.06 -4.75
CA ALA A 1 -10.70 -4.83 -4.96
C ALA A 1 -10.54 -3.85 -6.13
N TYR A 2 -10.03 -2.65 -5.88
CA TYR A 2 -9.64 -1.74 -6.95
C TYR A 2 -8.38 -2.31 -7.59
N PHE A 3 -8.51 -2.85 -8.77
CA PHE A 3 -7.37 -3.31 -9.55
C PHE A 3 -6.60 -2.10 -10.07
N PRO A 4 -5.28 -2.10 -9.99
CA PRO A 4 -4.43 -1.02 -10.49
C PRO A 4 -4.66 -0.65 -11.95
N GLU A 5 -5.20 -1.54 -12.74
CA GLU A 5 -5.52 -1.35 -14.16
C GLU A 5 -6.50 -0.21 -14.41
N MET A 6 -7.42 0.05 -13.48
CA MET A 6 -8.36 1.18 -13.61
C MET A 6 -7.73 2.53 -13.20
N VAL A 7 -6.70 2.49 -12.36
CA VAL A 7 -6.04 3.71 -11.83
C VAL A 7 -4.92 4.18 -12.74
N PHE A 8 -4.26 3.27 -13.42
CA PHE A 8 -3.03 3.58 -14.15
C PHE A 8 -3.21 3.79 -15.66
N GLY A 9 -4.35 3.47 -16.24
CA GLY A 9 -4.65 3.73 -17.64
C GLY A 9 -3.50 3.54 -18.63
N ALA A 10 -3.63 4.06 -19.84
CA ALA A 10 -2.60 3.98 -20.87
C ALA A 10 -1.30 4.77 -20.56
N SER A 11 -1.31 5.66 -19.58
CA SER A 11 -0.15 6.46 -19.17
C SER A 11 0.81 5.72 -18.22
N ALA A 12 0.39 4.59 -17.65
CA ALA A 12 1.23 3.80 -16.75
C ALA A 12 2.13 2.84 -17.54
N CYS A 13 3.00 3.37 -18.37
CA CYS A 13 4.04 2.52 -18.95
C CYS A 13 5.02 2.06 -17.88
N GLY A 14 5.52 0.83 -18.00
CA GLY A 14 6.38 0.21 -16.98
C GLY A 14 7.61 1.04 -16.61
N ARG A 15 8.16 1.82 -17.57
CA ARG A 15 9.29 2.72 -17.31
C ARG A 15 8.93 3.83 -16.33
N MET A 16 7.82 4.53 -16.54
CA MET A 16 7.36 5.59 -15.62
C MET A 16 7.07 5.03 -14.23
N MET A 17 6.51 3.83 -14.15
CA MET A 17 6.23 3.18 -12.86
C MET A 17 7.51 2.88 -12.08
N HIS A 18 8.58 2.44 -12.74
CA HIS A 18 9.87 2.23 -12.10
C HIS A 18 10.52 3.54 -11.62
N GLU A 19 10.39 4.61 -12.38
CA GLU A 19 10.88 5.93 -11.98
C GLU A 19 10.07 6.50 -10.80
N ASP A 20 8.76 6.34 -10.82
CA ASP A 20 7.88 6.70 -9.69
C ASP A 20 8.22 5.93 -8.41
N ILE A 21 8.46 4.63 -8.50
CA ILE A 21 8.89 3.81 -7.37
C ILE A 21 10.19 4.35 -6.79
N LYS A 22 11.19 4.62 -7.64
CA LYS A 22 12.49 5.19 -7.20
C LYS A 22 12.30 6.56 -6.55
N ALA A 23 11.46 7.42 -7.11
CA ALA A 23 11.18 8.73 -6.55
C ALA A 23 10.49 8.62 -5.17
N LEU A 24 9.49 7.73 -5.06
CA LEU A 24 8.80 7.48 -3.78
C LEU A 24 9.76 6.95 -2.72
N GLU A 25 10.58 5.95 -3.04
CA GLU A 25 11.50 5.31 -2.09
C GLU A 25 12.65 6.20 -1.65
N ASN A 26 13.25 6.93 -2.59
CA ASN A 26 14.51 7.61 -2.31
C ASN A 26 14.34 9.10 -1.97
N VAL A 27 13.22 9.71 -2.32
CA VAL A 27 13.02 11.15 -2.15
C VAL A 27 11.75 11.45 -1.35
N VAL A 28 10.58 11.02 -1.84
CA VAL A 28 9.30 11.49 -1.33
C VAL A 28 9.04 10.97 0.08
N ILE A 29 9.08 9.64 0.27
CA ILE A 29 8.79 9.02 1.58
C ILE A 29 9.83 9.42 2.62
N PRO A 30 11.16 9.39 2.35
CA PRO A 30 12.15 9.85 3.31
C PRO A 30 12.01 11.34 3.69
N ALA A 31 11.63 12.19 2.73
CA ALA A 31 11.37 13.61 3.03
C ALA A 31 10.13 13.76 3.92
N TRP A 32 9.06 13.00 3.63
CA TRP A 32 7.85 13.02 4.43
C TRP A 32 8.06 12.44 5.83
N ASP A 33 8.83 11.36 5.97
CA ASP A 33 9.20 10.79 7.28
C ASP A 33 9.90 11.84 8.16
N ARG A 34 10.86 12.60 7.58
CA ARG A 34 11.51 13.73 8.30
C ARG A 34 10.50 14.80 8.68
N GLY A 35 9.54 15.12 7.79
CA GLY A 35 8.47 16.07 8.07
C GLY A 35 7.59 15.63 9.25
N VAL A 36 7.21 14.37 9.30
CA VAL A 36 6.43 13.80 10.41
C VAL A 36 7.21 13.86 11.74
N GLU A 37 8.51 13.57 11.73
CA GLU A 37 9.34 13.72 12.96
C GLU A 37 9.43 15.18 13.43
N LEU A 38 9.48 16.14 12.53
CA LEU A 38 9.39 17.57 12.89
C LEU A 38 8.02 17.96 13.45
N MET A 39 6.93 17.40 12.88
CA MET A 39 5.59 17.59 13.40
C MET A 39 5.43 17.02 14.82
N LYS A 40 6.00 15.86 15.11
CA LYS A 40 6.03 15.29 16.47
C LYS A 40 6.70 16.25 17.48
N LYS A 41 7.86 16.77 17.13
CA LYS A 41 8.55 17.78 17.95
C LYS A 41 7.72 19.05 18.12
N ALA A 42 7.03 19.48 17.07
CA ALA A 42 6.14 20.64 17.16
C ALA A 42 4.97 20.42 18.13
N VAL A 43 4.42 19.20 18.20
CA VAL A 43 3.39 18.81 19.19
C VAL A 43 3.96 18.88 20.61
N GLU A 44 5.19 18.38 20.82
CA GLU A 44 5.85 18.42 22.13
C GLU A 44 6.06 19.86 22.63
N LEU A 45 6.41 20.76 21.73
CA LEU A 45 6.69 22.16 22.02
C LEU A 45 5.45 23.07 22.01
N ALA A 46 4.30 22.55 21.58
CA ALA A 46 3.09 23.34 21.44
C ALA A 46 2.54 23.80 22.81
N PRO A 47 2.17 25.08 22.97
CA PRO A 47 1.51 25.56 24.18
C PRO A 47 0.15 24.86 24.34
N VAL A 48 -0.32 24.73 25.57
CA VAL A 48 -1.53 23.99 25.92
C VAL A 48 -2.73 24.39 25.04
N CYS A 49 -2.91 25.70 24.79
CA CYS A 49 -4.02 26.22 23.97
C CYS A 49 -3.91 25.84 22.46
N ARG A 50 -2.76 25.38 21.97
CA ARG A 50 -2.55 24.98 20.57
C ARG A 50 -2.27 23.48 20.40
N LYS A 51 -2.16 22.74 21.48
CA LYS A 51 -1.75 21.34 21.45
C LYS A 51 -2.69 20.48 20.64
N ALA A 52 -3.99 20.61 20.84
CA ALA A 52 -4.99 19.85 20.08
C ALA A 52 -4.93 20.12 18.57
N THR A 53 -4.65 21.37 18.16
CA THR A 53 -4.48 21.72 16.74
C THR A 53 -3.20 21.08 16.16
N ALA A 54 -2.11 21.09 16.94
CA ALA A 54 -0.85 20.49 16.53
C ALA A 54 -0.97 18.96 16.41
N GLU A 55 -1.67 18.29 17.32
CA GLU A 55 -1.96 16.86 17.27
C GLU A 55 -2.80 16.50 16.05
N LYS A 56 -3.85 17.28 15.72
CA LYS A 56 -4.60 17.10 14.48
C LYS A 56 -3.71 17.23 13.24
N SER A 57 -2.86 18.24 13.17
CA SER A 57 -1.94 18.44 12.06
C SER A 57 -0.96 17.27 11.91
N LEU A 58 -0.46 16.74 13.03
CA LEU A 58 0.35 15.52 13.04
C LEU A 58 -0.42 14.32 12.50
N GLY A 59 -1.68 14.13 12.92
CA GLY A 59 -2.57 13.07 12.43
C GLY A 59 -2.72 13.11 10.91
N VAL A 60 -2.98 14.30 10.33
CA VAL A 60 -3.04 14.51 8.88
C VAL A 60 -1.71 14.13 8.23
N GLY A 61 -0.58 14.58 8.78
CA GLY A 61 0.76 14.26 8.26
C GLY A 61 1.05 12.76 8.26
N MET A 62 0.69 12.06 9.32
CA MET A 62 0.86 10.62 9.44
C MET A 62 -0.06 9.85 8.48
N PHE A 63 -1.31 10.29 8.31
CA PHE A 63 -2.25 9.71 7.36
C PHE A 63 -1.73 9.85 5.92
N PHE A 64 -1.24 11.03 5.55
CA PHE A 64 -0.68 11.27 4.23
C PHE A 64 0.58 10.43 3.97
N ARG A 65 1.44 10.27 4.99
CA ARG A 65 2.58 9.35 4.93
C ARG A 65 2.14 7.92 4.58
N ALA A 66 1.08 7.44 5.22
CA ALA A 66 0.55 6.12 4.96
C ALA A 66 -0.01 5.97 3.54
N MET A 67 -0.64 7.01 3.00
CA MET A 67 -1.10 7.04 1.61
C MET A 67 0.08 6.93 0.62
N LEU A 68 1.18 7.64 0.86
CA LEU A 68 2.39 7.54 0.03
C LEU A 68 2.99 6.14 0.06
N ARG A 69 3.05 5.52 1.25
CA ARG A 69 3.52 4.14 1.40
C ARG A 69 2.60 3.14 0.70
N SER A 70 1.27 3.28 0.84
CA SER A 70 0.31 2.45 0.11
C SER A 70 0.46 2.59 -1.41
N THR A 71 0.71 3.81 -1.89
CA THR A 71 0.97 4.06 -3.32
C THR A 71 2.20 3.31 -3.80
N LEU A 72 3.28 3.35 -3.01
CA LEU A 72 4.50 2.59 -3.30
C LEU A 72 4.24 1.08 -3.33
N HIS A 73 3.54 0.55 -2.32
CA HIS A 73 3.21 -0.87 -2.23
C HIS A 73 2.36 -1.33 -3.42
N ASN A 74 1.35 -0.53 -3.83
CA ASN A 74 0.52 -0.83 -4.98
C ASN A 74 1.32 -0.87 -6.29
N LYS A 75 2.23 0.09 -6.50
CA LYS A 75 3.08 0.11 -7.70
C LYS A 75 4.04 -1.10 -7.74
N LYS A 76 4.65 -1.45 -6.63
CA LYS A 76 5.51 -2.64 -6.52
C LYS A 76 4.71 -3.92 -6.75
N TRP A 77 3.54 -4.03 -6.13
CA TRP A 77 2.63 -5.16 -6.33
C TRP A 77 2.27 -5.35 -7.79
N PHE A 78 1.90 -4.27 -8.49
CA PHE A 78 1.57 -4.32 -9.91
C PHE A 78 2.73 -4.90 -10.74
N ILE A 79 3.96 -4.42 -10.51
CA ILE A 79 5.14 -4.92 -11.24
C ILE A 79 5.37 -6.41 -10.96
N LEU A 80 5.28 -6.83 -9.70
CA LEU A 80 5.46 -8.23 -9.33
C LEU A 80 4.39 -9.12 -9.95
N ASN A 81 3.13 -8.67 -9.93
CA ASN A 81 2.03 -9.40 -10.55
C ASN A 81 2.25 -9.57 -12.06
N ARG A 82 2.65 -8.51 -12.77
CA ARG A 82 2.97 -8.60 -14.21
C ARG A 82 4.17 -9.49 -14.50
N ARG A 83 5.18 -9.47 -13.65
CA ARG A 83 6.31 -10.40 -13.78
C ARG A 83 5.88 -11.84 -13.55
N LEU A 84 5.05 -12.09 -12.55
CA LEU A 84 4.53 -13.42 -12.24
C LEU A 84 3.70 -14.01 -13.38
N GLU A 85 2.93 -13.17 -14.10
CA GLU A 85 2.11 -13.58 -15.25
C GLU A 85 2.93 -14.16 -16.44
N ILE A 86 4.18 -13.73 -16.58
CA ILE A 86 5.03 -14.12 -17.72
C ILE A 86 6.21 -14.99 -17.30
N GLU A 87 6.39 -15.24 -16.01
CA GLU A 87 7.53 -16.01 -15.49
C GLU A 87 7.30 -17.52 -15.71
N ASN A 88 8.26 -18.17 -16.35
CA ASN A 88 8.23 -19.61 -16.63
C ASN A 88 9.14 -20.41 -15.70
N ASN A 89 10.03 -19.73 -14.95
CA ASN A 89 10.93 -20.38 -14.03
C ASN A 89 10.28 -20.53 -12.67
N PHE A 90 10.10 -21.77 -12.20
CA PHE A 90 9.48 -22.10 -10.93
C PHE A 90 10.18 -21.43 -9.73
N VAL A 91 11.51 -21.39 -9.70
CA VAL A 91 12.26 -20.79 -8.59
C VAL A 91 12.04 -19.28 -8.55
N ILE A 92 12.10 -18.63 -9.72
CA ILE A 92 11.87 -17.18 -9.83
C ILE A 92 10.40 -16.84 -9.50
N ALA A 93 9.44 -17.64 -9.96
CA ALA A 93 8.02 -17.44 -9.63
C ALA A 93 7.78 -17.50 -8.11
N ASN A 94 8.37 -18.46 -7.41
CA ASN A 94 8.29 -18.52 -5.95
C ASN A 94 8.95 -17.32 -5.27
N GLN A 95 10.09 -16.86 -5.77
CA GLN A 95 10.74 -15.65 -5.24
C GLN A 95 9.87 -14.40 -5.42
N ILE A 96 9.21 -14.25 -6.56
CA ILE A 96 8.26 -13.15 -6.80
C ILE A 96 7.11 -13.22 -5.79
N MET A 97 6.57 -14.40 -5.51
CA MET A 97 5.51 -14.58 -4.52
C MET A 97 5.97 -14.25 -3.10
N ASP A 98 7.20 -14.58 -2.75
CA ASP A 98 7.78 -14.20 -1.44
C ASP A 98 7.90 -12.68 -1.31
N ASP A 99 8.28 -11.99 -2.39
CA ASP A 99 8.33 -10.53 -2.41
C ASP A 99 6.92 -9.91 -2.35
N MET A 100 5.92 -10.53 -2.99
CA MET A 100 4.51 -10.13 -2.85
C MET A 100 4.02 -10.29 -1.41
N LEU A 101 4.35 -11.38 -0.72
CA LEU A 101 4.02 -11.57 0.70
C LEU A 101 4.63 -10.49 1.59
N LYS A 102 5.88 -10.10 1.35
CA LYS A 102 6.54 -9.01 2.08
C LYS A 102 5.78 -7.68 1.91
N ILE A 103 5.32 -7.38 0.69
CA ILE A 103 4.51 -6.17 0.43
C ILE A 103 3.19 -6.21 1.20
N ILE A 104 2.51 -7.35 1.25
CA ILE A 104 1.27 -7.51 2.03
C ILE A 104 1.53 -7.19 3.50
N GLU A 105 2.58 -7.77 4.10
CA GLU A 105 2.91 -7.52 5.52
C GLU A 105 3.25 -6.03 5.77
N GLN A 106 4.00 -5.41 4.86
CA GLN A 106 4.32 -3.99 4.96
C GLN A 106 3.06 -3.13 4.88
N GLU A 107 2.13 -3.47 3.97
CA GLU A 107 0.87 -2.74 3.83
C GLU A 107 -0.05 -2.95 5.03
N MET A 108 -0.16 -4.17 5.56
CA MET A 108 -0.95 -4.44 6.77
C MET A 108 -0.42 -3.63 7.96
N LYS A 109 0.90 -3.56 8.13
CA LYS A 109 1.53 -2.72 9.16
C LYS A 109 1.19 -1.24 8.94
N ASN A 110 1.34 -0.75 7.72
CA ASN A 110 1.05 0.62 7.34
C ASN A 110 -0.40 1.01 7.66
N VAL A 111 -1.36 0.12 7.32
CA VAL A 111 -2.79 0.34 7.60
C VAL A 111 -3.08 0.33 9.10
N ARG A 112 -2.49 -0.60 9.86
CA ARG A 112 -2.68 -0.67 11.33
C ARG A 112 -2.18 0.60 12.04
N GLU A 113 -1.09 1.21 11.57
CA GLU A 113 -0.57 2.47 12.10
C GLU A 113 -1.57 3.64 11.94
N VAL A 114 -2.41 3.60 10.92
CA VAL A 114 -3.33 4.70 10.55
C VAL A 114 -4.71 4.55 11.17
N ILE A 115 -5.17 3.35 11.50
CA ILE A 115 -6.49 3.11 12.08
C ILE A 115 -6.79 4.02 13.27
N PRO A 116 -5.96 4.10 14.33
CA PRO A 116 -6.27 4.96 15.48
C PRO A 116 -6.31 6.45 15.13
N ILE A 117 -5.60 6.87 14.08
CA ILE A 117 -5.63 8.26 13.60
C ILE A 117 -6.96 8.55 12.92
N ALA A 118 -7.43 7.64 12.05
CA ALA A 118 -8.72 7.75 11.36
C ALA A 118 -9.91 7.61 12.33
N GLU A 119 -9.77 6.87 13.42
CA GLU A 119 -10.78 6.77 14.48
C GLU A 119 -10.95 8.10 15.23
N ASN A 120 -9.86 8.85 15.42
CA ASN A 120 -9.88 10.12 16.13
C ASN A 120 -10.25 11.32 15.24
N ASP A 121 -10.20 11.17 13.91
CA ASP A 121 -10.54 12.24 12.98
C ASP A 121 -11.37 11.70 11.81
N SER A 122 -12.67 11.88 11.89
CA SER A 122 -13.64 11.39 10.90
C SER A 122 -13.54 12.05 9.52
N VAL A 123 -12.76 13.13 9.40
CA VAL A 123 -12.52 13.82 8.11
C VAL A 123 -11.46 13.11 7.29
N LEU A 124 -10.57 12.36 7.95
CA LEU A 124 -9.50 11.65 7.25
C LEU A 124 -10.05 10.50 6.40
N GLY A 125 -9.64 10.48 5.13
CA GLY A 125 -10.08 9.46 4.18
C GLY A 125 -11.44 9.75 3.52
N TRP A 126 -12.04 10.89 3.77
CA TRP A 126 -13.31 11.29 3.16
C TRP A 126 -13.07 12.10 1.88
N GLU A 127 -13.70 11.68 0.77
CA GLU A 127 -13.73 12.41 -0.50
C GLU A 127 -15.19 12.70 -0.91
N PRO A 128 -15.70 13.90 -0.64
CA PRO A 128 -17.12 14.21 -0.82
C PRO A 128 -17.56 14.28 -2.28
N ARG A 129 -16.63 14.28 -3.26
CA ARG A 129 -16.96 14.40 -4.68
C ARG A 129 -17.22 13.06 -5.38
N MET A 130 -16.86 11.94 -4.79
CA MET A 130 -16.79 10.66 -5.48
C MET A 130 -17.63 9.55 -4.84
N ASP A 131 -18.59 9.83 -3.98
CA ASP A 131 -19.29 8.80 -3.20
C ASP A 131 -18.34 7.79 -2.49
N TYR A 132 -17.04 8.15 -2.45
CA TYR A 132 -16.00 7.32 -1.90
C TYR A 132 -15.88 7.60 -0.40
N GLN A 133 -16.28 6.62 0.35
CA GLN A 133 -16.22 6.68 1.81
C GLN A 133 -14.98 5.91 2.28
N GLY A 134 -13.92 6.64 2.57
CA GLY A 134 -12.66 6.10 3.09
C GLY A 134 -12.59 6.17 4.62
N GLY A 135 -13.60 5.76 5.32
CA GLY A 135 -13.61 5.75 6.79
C GLY A 135 -12.85 4.56 7.39
N THR A 136 -12.77 4.53 8.73
CA THR A 136 -12.07 3.50 9.52
C THR A 136 -12.47 2.07 9.13
N TRP A 137 -13.73 1.83 8.85
CA TRP A 137 -14.21 0.50 8.45
C TRP A 137 -13.58 0.01 7.14
N HIS A 138 -13.25 0.87 6.19
CA HIS A 138 -12.52 0.51 4.98
C HIS A 138 -11.09 0.04 5.28
N LEU A 139 -10.45 0.64 6.30
CA LEU A 139 -9.12 0.22 6.73
C LEU A 139 -9.16 -1.17 7.35
N TYR A 140 -10.15 -1.46 8.19
CA TYR A 140 -10.37 -2.81 8.73
C TYR A 140 -10.70 -3.82 7.64
N TRP A 141 -11.54 -3.44 6.69
CA TRP A 141 -11.88 -4.30 5.56
C TRP A 141 -10.65 -4.58 4.67
N LYS A 142 -9.83 -3.57 4.42
CA LYS A 142 -8.55 -3.72 3.70
C LYS A 142 -7.63 -4.72 4.40
N ILE A 143 -7.52 -4.68 5.73
CA ILE A 143 -6.73 -5.67 6.48
C ILE A 143 -7.27 -7.08 6.23
N ARG A 144 -8.58 -7.30 6.36
CA ARG A 144 -9.19 -8.61 6.10
C ARG A 144 -8.93 -9.11 4.69
N GLN A 145 -8.96 -8.22 3.71
CA GLN A 145 -8.62 -8.59 2.33
C GLN A 145 -7.16 -8.98 2.18
N LEU A 146 -6.25 -8.24 2.79
CA LEU A 146 -4.82 -8.55 2.76
C LEU A 146 -4.52 -9.86 3.48
N GLU A 147 -5.16 -10.13 4.60
CA GLU A 147 -5.08 -11.42 5.31
C GLU A 147 -5.58 -12.57 4.42
N ASN A 148 -6.74 -12.42 3.80
CA ASN A 148 -7.25 -13.43 2.87
C ASN A 148 -6.34 -13.64 1.65
N LEU A 149 -5.77 -12.57 1.12
CA LEU A 149 -4.81 -12.63 0.02
C LEU A 149 -3.54 -13.40 0.42
N ARG A 150 -3.00 -13.11 1.62
CA ARG A 150 -1.82 -13.78 2.18
C ARG A 150 -2.07 -15.25 2.49
N ASP A 151 -3.15 -15.54 3.23
CA ASP A 151 -3.35 -16.85 3.86
C ASP A 151 -4.07 -17.86 2.94
N ASN A 152 -4.85 -17.36 1.97
CA ASN A 152 -5.63 -18.20 1.07
C ASN A 152 -5.20 -18.02 -0.39
N THR A 153 -5.40 -16.85 -0.98
CA THR A 153 -5.26 -16.67 -2.43
C THR A 153 -3.86 -17.00 -2.93
N LEU A 154 -2.83 -16.42 -2.32
CA LEU A 154 -1.45 -16.67 -2.72
C LEU A 154 -0.98 -18.08 -2.37
N GLN A 155 -1.48 -18.69 -1.29
CA GLN A 155 -1.13 -20.06 -0.94
C GLN A 155 -1.71 -21.05 -1.94
N VAL A 156 -2.99 -20.89 -2.31
CA VAL A 156 -3.62 -21.71 -3.35
C VAL A 156 -2.91 -21.55 -4.68
N TYR A 157 -2.57 -20.30 -5.07
CA TYR A 157 -1.83 -20.06 -6.31
C TYR A 157 -0.45 -20.73 -6.28
N ARG A 158 0.28 -20.63 -5.16
CA ARG A 158 1.60 -21.28 -4.99
C ARG A 158 1.52 -22.80 -5.16
N GLN A 159 0.46 -23.43 -4.68
CA GLN A 159 0.23 -24.88 -4.85
C GLN A 159 -0.01 -25.26 -6.32
N THR A 160 -0.47 -24.35 -7.15
CA THR A 160 -0.64 -24.59 -8.60
C THR A 160 0.66 -24.48 -9.39
N LEU A 161 1.71 -23.90 -8.82
CA LEU A 161 3.02 -23.83 -9.45
C LEU A 161 3.66 -25.23 -9.42
N SER A 162 4.20 -25.65 -10.54
CA SER A 162 4.89 -26.94 -10.67
C SER A 162 6.10 -26.77 -11.59
N GLU A 163 7.19 -27.43 -11.25
CA GLU A 163 8.41 -27.44 -12.05
C GLU A 163 8.19 -27.99 -13.47
N ASN A 164 7.17 -28.83 -13.64
CA ASN A 164 6.94 -29.57 -14.89
C ASN A 164 5.77 -29.03 -15.73
N VAL A 165 5.11 -27.97 -15.28
CA VAL A 165 3.96 -27.40 -16.02
C VAL A 165 4.30 -25.99 -16.48
N PRO A 166 4.29 -25.72 -17.80
CA PRO A 166 4.51 -24.38 -18.31
C PRO A 166 3.51 -23.41 -17.72
N PHE A 167 3.97 -22.23 -17.38
CA PHE A 167 3.13 -21.13 -16.92
C PHE A 167 2.14 -20.76 -18.04
N SER A 168 0.83 -20.92 -17.81
CA SER A 168 -0.17 -20.51 -18.79
C SER A 168 -1.04 -19.40 -18.23
N ARG A 169 -1.42 -18.46 -19.10
CA ARG A 169 -2.34 -17.35 -18.76
C ARG A 169 -3.71 -17.83 -18.25
N GLU A 170 -4.05 -19.09 -18.45
CA GLU A 170 -5.31 -19.69 -18.00
C GLU A 170 -5.40 -19.88 -16.48
N ARG A 171 -4.27 -19.78 -15.77
CA ARG A 171 -4.23 -19.92 -14.30
C ARG A 171 -4.60 -18.65 -13.54
N THR A 172 -4.69 -17.53 -14.23
CA THR A 172 -4.95 -16.21 -13.64
C THR A 172 -6.39 -15.71 -13.81
N ARG A 173 -7.28 -16.56 -14.31
CA ARG A 173 -8.73 -16.28 -14.47
C ARG A 173 -9.57 -16.83 -13.35
#